data_b9840609a2d78bdbca8f23a1a674e1c3
#
_entry.id   b9840609a2d78bdbca8f23a1a674e1c3
#
_cell.length_a   1.000
_cell.length_b   1.000
_cell.length_c   1.000
_cell.angle_alpha   90.00
_cell.angle_beta   90.00
_cell.angle_gamma   90.00
#
_symmetry.space_group_name_H-M   'P 1'
#
loop_
_entity.id
_entity.type
_entity.pdbx_description
1 polymer ?
#
loop_
_entity_poly.entity_id
_entity_poly.type
_entity_poly.pdbx_seq_one_letter_code
_entity_poly.pdbx_strand_id
1 'polypeptide(L)'
;MRRAKIVCTLGPATDGYDRTKALVDAGMDIARFNLSHGTHAEHEERYQQVRKASDETGHSVGLLADLQGPKIRLGRFTEGPVLLERGDTFTLTVEPGAEGDRHQCGTTYPGLADDVTPGERVLVDDGKVCLQVTGIDGPRIHTTVVEGGIVSDHKGLNLPGVAVSVPALSDKDEADLRWALRTGFDIVALSFVRSGRDIDDVHRIMDEEGRRLPVIAKIEKPQAVDALDDIVAAFDGIMVARGDLGVEMPLEQVPIVQKRAITLARRNAKPVIVATQMLDSMIDHSRPTRAEASDVANAVIDGTDAVMLSGETSVGKYPVETVRTMAKIVEAAEEDVLAHGLPPLTEHNKPRTQGGAVARAAAEIGDFLGARFLVAFTQSGDTARRLSRYRSPIPLLAFTPEPATRSQLNLTWGVETFLGPHADSTDAMVDQVDELLLRYGRCRKGDTVVITAGSPPGVSGSTNLVRVHHIGEDDTPH
;
A
#
# COMPACT_ATOMS: atom_id res chain seq x y z
N MET A 1 -21.01 -5.24 -3.86
CA MET A 1 -19.92 -5.35 -2.85
C MET A 1 -18.64 -4.88 -3.48
N ARG A 2 -18.04 -3.82 -2.93
CA ARG A 2 -16.80 -3.24 -3.41
C ARG A 2 -15.64 -4.24 -3.23
N ARG A 3 -14.78 -4.39 -4.22
CA ARG A 3 -13.68 -5.37 -4.26
C ARG A 3 -12.31 -4.73 -4.07
N ALA A 4 -12.03 -3.62 -4.77
CA ALA A 4 -10.83 -2.85 -4.49
C ALA A 4 -10.95 -2.17 -3.12
N LYS A 5 -9.86 -2.19 -2.38
CA LYS A 5 -9.80 -1.78 -0.98
C LYS A 5 -9.50 -0.29 -0.86
N ILE A 6 -9.90 0.31 0.26
CA ILE A 6 -9.60 1.72 0.57
C ILE A 6 -8.66 1.78 1.77
N VAL A 7 -7.50 2.38 1.54
CA VAL A 7 -6.53 2.72 2.57
C VAL A 7 -6.75 4.17 2.99
N CYS A 8 -7.02 4.41 4.28
CA CYS A 8 -7.22 5.75 4.82
C CYS A 8 -6.07 6.11 5.76
N THR A 9 -5.43 7.25 5.52
CA THR A 9 -4.44 7.78 6.46
C THR A 9 -5.13 8.45 7.64
N LEU A 10 -4.78 8.03 8.84
CA LEU A 10 -5.28 8.63 10.08
C LEU A 10 -4.45 9.86 10.46
N GLY A 11 -5.10 10.82 11.09
CA GLY A 11 -4.47 12.05 11.53
C GLY A 11 -5.46 12.94 12.31
N PRO A 12 -5.13 14.22 12.54
CA PRO A 12 -5.95 15.12 13.37
C PRO A 12 -7.42 15.22 12.95
N ALA A 13 -7.73 15.11 11.66
CA ALA A 13 -9.11 15.18 11.16
C ALA A 13 -9.93 13.93 11.54
N THR A 14 -9.28 12.83 11.89
CA THR A 14 -9.92 11.55 12.20
C THR A 14 -9.77 11.13 13.66
N ASP A 15 -9.20 12.01 14.51
CA ASP A 15 -9.02 11.74 15.94
C ASP A 15 -10.36 11.59 16.65
N GLY A 16 -10.43 10.60 17.53
CA GLY A 16 -11.60 10.24 18.31
C GLY A 16 -12.36 9.03 17.74
N TYR A 17 -12.88 8.22 18.68
CA TYR A 17 -13.52 6.94 18.36
C TYR A 17 -14.67 7.08 17.34
N ASP A 18 -15.55 8.07 17.51
CA ASP A 18 -16.73 8.24 16.64
C ASP A 18 -16.32 8.53 15.19
N ARG A 19 -15.27 9.33 14.99
CA ARG A 19 -14.74 9.63 13.65
C ARG A 19 -14.08 8.41 13.02
N THR A 20 -13.27 7.69 13.79
CA THR A 20 -12.66 6.44 13.35
C THR A 20 -13.72 5.42 12.97
N LYS A 21 -14.75 5.22 13.80
CA LYS A 21 -15.87 4.34 13.50
C LYS A 21 -16.62 4.77 12.23
N ALA A 22 -16.84 6.07 12.04
CA ALA A 22 -17.49 6.59 10.84
C ALA A 22 -16.68 6.32 9.56
N LEU A 23 -15.32 6.29 9.62
CA LEU A 23 -14.48 5.87 8.48
C LEU A 23 -14.65 4.38 8.18
N VAL A 24 -14.70 3.52 9.21
CA VAL A 24 -14.94 2.08 9.05
C VAL A 24 -16.30 1.86 8.39
N ASP A 25 -17.37 2.49 8.91
CA ASP A 25 -18.73 2.43 8.37
C ASP A 25 -18.81 3.00 6.93
N ALA A 26 -17.94 3.95 6.57
CA ALA A 26 -17.85 4.51 5.22
C ALA A 26 -17.10 3.60 4.22
N GLY A 27 -16.36 2.59 4.70
CA GLY A 27 -15.69 1.60 3.87
C GLY A 27 -14.16 1.60 3.95
N MET A 28 -13.56 2.08 5.03
CA MET A 28 -12.12 1.92 5.28
C MET A 28 -11.78 0.44 5.50
N ASP A 29 -10.89 -0.12 4.68
CA ASP A 29 -10.39 -1.50 4.82
C ASP A 29 -9.02 -1.55 5.52
N ILE A 30 -8.19 -0.52 5.31
CA ILE A 30 -6.86 -0.39 5.91
C ILE A 30 -6.72 0.99 6.52
N ALA A 31 -6.32 1.04 7.78
CA ALA A 31 -5.91 2.26 8.46
C ALA A 31 -4.39 2.42 8.33
N ARG A 32 -3.95 3.50 7.64
CA ARG A 32 -2.53 3.84 7.48
C ARG A 32 -2.10 4.83 8.56
N PHE A 33 -0.99 4.52 9.21
CA PHE A 33 -0.31 5.33 10.20
C PHE A 33 0.98 5.87 9.57
N ASN A 34 0.98 7.16 9.22
CA ASN A 34 2.16 7.82 8.66
C ASN A 34 3.13 8.21 9.78
N LEU A 35 4.17 7.42 9.99
CA LEU A 35 5.14 7.61 11.06
C LEU A 35 6.12 8.77 10.81
N SER A 36 5.97 9.49 9.68
CA SER A 36 6.67 10.76 9.46
C SER A 36 6.17 11.88 10.36
N HIS A 37 4.98 11.76 10.94
CA HIS A 37 4.31 12.76 11.74
C HIS A 37 3.72 12.14 13.01
N GLY A 38 3.59 12.94 14.05
CA GLY A 38 3.04 12.51 15.32
C GLY A 38 4.03 11.72 16.19
N THR A 39 3.57 11.36 17.37
CA THR A 39 4.30 10.57 18.36
C THR A 39 3.76 9.14 18.44
N HIS A 40 4.54 8.22 18.98
CA HIS A 40 4.07 6.85 19.26
C HIS A 40 2.80 6.83 20.13
N ALA A 41 2.70 7.73 21.12
CA ALA A 41 1.53 7.81 22.00
C ALA A 41 0.25 8.19 21.23
N GLU A 42 0.31 9.19 20.34
CA GLU A 42 -0.82 9.58 19.49
C GLU A 42 -1.21 8.45 18.54
N HIS A 43 -0.23 7.76 17.96
CA HIS A 43 -0.47 6.61 17.11
C HIS A 43 -1.06 5.43 17.87
N GLU A 44 -0.65 5.18 19.10
CA GLU A 44 -1.21 4.12 19.93
C GLU A 44 -2.67 4.37 20.30
N GLU A 45 -3.04 5.62 20.60
CA GLU A 45 -4.44 5.99 20.82
C GLU A 45 -5.29 5.70 19.58
N ARG A 46 -4.85 6.12 18.38
CA ARG A 46 -5.53 5.82 17.11
C ARG A 46 -5.61 4.31 16.84
N TYR A 47 -4.53 3.57 17.15
CA TYR A 47 -4.50 2.11 17.04
C TYR A 47 -5.64 1.46 17.84
N GLN A 48 -5.78 1.84 19.11
CA GLN A 48 -6.83 1.30 19.98
C GLN A 48 -8.24 1.64 19.46
N GLN A 49 -8.42 2.85 18.94
CA GLN A 49 -9.70 3.29 18.37
C GLN A 49 -10.07 2.46 17.14
N VAL A 50 -9.13 2.18 16.23
CA VAL A 50 -9.38 1.35 15.04
C VAL A 50 -9.72 -0.08 15.43
N ARG A 51 -8.93 -0.70 16.34
CA ARG A 51 -9.19 -2.08 16.78
C ARG A 51 -10.59 -2.19 17.40
N LYS A 52 -10.93 -1.26 18.27
CA LYS A 52 -12.26 -1.20 18.88
C LYS A 52 -13.37 -1.03 17.84
N ALA A 53 -13.22 -0.12 16.88
CA ALA A 53 -14.20 0.10 15.82
C ALA A 53 -14.35 -1.13 14.92
N SER A 54 -13.25 -1.81 14.58
CA SER A 54 -13.25 -3.05 13.82
C SER A 54 -14.01 -4.16 14.54
N ASP A 55 -13.78 -4.33 15.85
CA ASP A 55 -14.42 -5.37 16.65
C ASP A 55 -15.93 -5.10 16.81
N GLU A 56 -16.32 -3.87 17.10
CA GLU A 56 -17.73 -3.50 17.32
C GLU A 56 -18.56 -3.53 16.03
N THR A 57 -17.98 -3.19 14.88
CA THR A 57 -18.67 -3.23 13.59
C THR A 57 -18.69 -4.61 12.95
N GLY A 58 -17.78 -5.51 13.39
CA GLY A 58 -17.52 -6.79 12.74
C GLY A 58 -16.79 -6.67 11.41
N HIS A 59 -16.47 -5.43 10.96
CA HIS A 59 -15.70 -5.17 9.76
C HIS A 59 -14.20 -5.22 10.07
N SER A 60 -13.49 -6.20 9.50
CA SER A 60 -12.06 -6.33 9.70
C SER A 60 -11.31 -5.17 9.06
N VAL A 61 -10.50 -4.46 9.84
CA VAL A 61 -9.62 -3.38 9.36
C VAL A 61 -8.17 -3.75 9.62
N GLY A 62 -7.34 -3.76 8.56
CA GLY A 62 -5.91 -3.96 8.68
C GLY A 62 -5.18 -2.67 9.07
N LEU A 63 -4.07 -2.78 9.79
CA LEU A 63 -3.27 -1.64 10.24
C LEU A 63 -1.92 -1.63 9.53
N LEU A 64 -1.65 -0.55 8.81
CA LEU A 64 -0.43 -0.32 8.04
C LEU A 64 0.45 0.73 8.74
N ALA A 65 1.63 0.35 9.20
CA ALA A 65 2.67 1.26 9.67
C ALA A 65 3.54 1.70 8.47
N ASP A 66 3.50 2.98 8.11
CA ASP A 66 4.26 3.56 7.00
C ASP A 66 5.47 4.31 7.54
N LEU A 67 6.65 3.71 7.36
CA LEU A 67 7.93 4.23 7.83
C LEU A 67 8.32 5.47 7.04
N GLN A 68 8.95 6.45 7.72
CA GLN A 68 9.32 7.72 7.09
C GLN A 68 10.35 7.57 5.98
N GLY A 69 11.31 6.67 6.17
CA GLY A 69 12.49 6.55 5.33
C GLY A 69 13.52 7.67 5.57
N PRO A 70 14.67 7.57 4.92
CA PRO A 70 15.78 8.52 5.07
C PRO A 70 15.49 9.83 4.31
N LYS A 71 14.50 10.60 4.77
CA LYS A 71 14.11 11.86 4.12
C LYS A 71 15.18 12.93 4.32
N ILE A 72 15.74 13.41 3.21
CA ILE A 72 16.70 14.53 3.21
C ILE A 72 15.90 15.84 3.37
N ARG A 73 16.39 16.75 4.23
CA ARG A 73 15.70 18.01 4.53
C ARG A 73 16.71 19.18 4.58
N LEU A 74 16.19 20.38 4.35
CA LEU A 74 16.87 21.62 4.73
C LEU A 74 16.99 21.73 6.25
N GLY A 75 17.99 22.44 6.71
CA GLY A 75 18.16 22.87 8.09
C GLY A 75 17.12 23.91 8.52
N ARG A 76 17.47 24.65 9.59
CA ARG A 76 16.63 25.75 10.12
C ARG A 76 17.10 27.08 9.53
N PHE A 77 16.17 28.01 9.34
CA PHE A 77 16.43 29.39 8.93
C PHE A 77 16.34 30.32 10.13
N THR A 78 17.34 31.17 10.33
CA THR A 78 17.45 32.08 11.49
C THR A 78 16.31 33.10 11.55
N GLU A 79 15.93 33.65 10.39
CA GLU A 79 14.94 34.72 10.28
C GLU A 79 13.59 34.26 9.75
N GLY A 80 13.37 32.92 9.70
CA GLY A 80 12.14 32.32 9.13
C GLY A 80 12.20 32.13 7.61
N PRO A 81 11.03 31.98 6.95
CA PRO A 81 10.98 31.67 5.53
C PRO A 81 11.68 32.71 4.64
N VAL A 82 12.38 32.24 3.61
CA VAL A 82 13.16 33.07 2.67
C VAL A 82 12.60 32.87 1.26
N LEU A 83 12.40 33.97 0.53
CA LEU A 83 12.09 33.93 -0.90
C LEU A 83 13.40 33.86 -1.71
N LEU A 84 13.53 32.81 -2.51
CA LEU A 84 14.56 32.68 -3.52
C LEU A 84 13.99 33.05 -4.89
N GLU A 85 14.70 33.91 -5.62
CA GLU A 85 14.28 34.35 -6.97
C GLU A 85 15.08 33.60 -8.04
N ARG A 86 14.50 33.43 -9.21
CA ARG A 86 15.17 32.80 -10.35
C ARG A 86 16.46 33.55 -10.70
N GLY A 87 17.56 32.81 -10.77
CA GLY A 87 18.91 33.34 -11.06
C GLY A 87 19.73 33.66 -9.80
N ASP A 88 19.12 33.63 -8.61
CA ASP A 88 19.87 33.76 -7.36
C ASP A 88 20.89 32.64 -7.21
N THR A 89 21.98 32.90 -6.49
CA THR A 89 22.90 31.87 -6.02
C THR A 89 22.49 31.45 -4.61
N PHE A 90 22.43 30.12 -4.39
CA PHE A 90 22.11 29.57 -3.09
C PHE A 90 23.06 28.41 -2.79
N THR A 91 23.59 28.34 -1.58
CA THR A 91 24.55 27.29 -1.19
C THR A 91 23.88 26.32 -0.23
N LEU A 92 23.89 25.03 -0.57
CA LEU A 92 23.58 23.97 0.38
C LEU A 92 24.90 23.56 1.06
N THR A 93 24.87 23.28 2.35
CA THR A 93 26.06 22.86 3.08
C THR A 93 25.79 21.65 3.96
N VAL A 94 26.78 20.75 4.04
CA VAL A 94 26.77 19.60 4.95
C VAL A 94 27.51 19.88 6.26
N GLU A 95 27.92 21.13 6.49
CA GLU A 95 28.54 21.55 7.75
C GLU A 95 27.55 21.39 8.91
N PRO A 96 27.90 20.67 9.99
CA PRO A 96 27.01 20.49 11.12
C PRO A 96 26.60 21.81 11.77
N GLY A 97 25.28 21.98 12.01
CA GLY A 97 24.76 23.17 12.69
C GLY A 97 24.70 24.44 11.83
N ALA A 98 24.92 24.34 10.52
CA ALA A 98 24.81 25.49 9.64
C ALA A 98 23.35 25.97 9.60
N GLU A 99 23.14 27.23 10.02
CA GLU A 99 21.86 27.92 9.95
C GLU A 99 21.61 28.47 8.55
N GLY A 100 20.31 28.52 8.17
CA GLY A 100 19.88 29.03 6.87
C GLY A 100 19.62 30.53 6.88
N ASP A 101 19.95 31.16 5.75
CA ASP A 101 19.63 32.55 5.43
C ASP A 101 19.26 32.65 3.93
N ARG A 102 19.30 33.88 3.36
CA ARG A 102 19.05 34.12 1.93
C ARG A 102 20.12 33.51 1.01
N HIS A 103 21.30 33.17 1.52
CA HIS A 103 22.44 32.76 0.71
C HIS A 103 22.81 31.31 0.85
N GLN A 104 22.48 30.69 1.99
CA GLN A 104 22.82 29.32 2.27
C GLN A 104 21.82 28.65 3.24
N CYS A 105 21.83 27.31 3.26
CA CYS A 105 21.20 26.51 4.29
C CYS A 105 21.90 25.17 4.47
N GLY A 106 21.93 24.70 5.71
CA GLY A 106 22.38 23.34 6.03
C GLY A 106 21.42 22.28 5.48
N THR A 107 21.89 21.04 5.39
CA THR A 107 21.08 19.86 5.08
C THR A 107 21.25 18.77 6.13
N THR A 108 20.22 17.93 6.29
CA THR A 108 20.26 16.76 7.21
C THR A 108 21.09 15.60 6.65
N TYR A 109 21.56 15.68 5.40
CA TYR A 109 22.29 14.60 4.74
C TYR A 109 23.77 14.94 4.58
N PRO A 110 24.66 14.36 5.39
CA PRO A 110 26.11 14.64 5.33
C PRO A 110 26.78 14.22 4.01
N GLY A 111 26.27 13.18 3.34
CA GLY A 111 26.80 12.66 2.08
C GLY A 111 26.40 13.47 0.85
N LEU A 112 25.60 14.55 0.98
CA LEU A 112 25.08 15.27 -0.17
C LEU A 112 26.17 15.80 -1.10
N ALA A 113 27.28 16.30 -0.54
CA ALA A 113 28.38 16.85 -1.32
C ALA A 113 29.17 15.78 -2.12
N ASP A 114 29.14 14.53 -1.65
CA ASP A 114 29.80 13.40 -2.31
C ASP A 114 28.93 12.78 -3.41
N ASP A 115 27.60 12.85 -3.24
CA ASP A 115 26.64 12.19 -4.12
C ASP A 115 26.20 13.06 -5.32
N VAL A 116 26.25 14.40 -5.21
CA VAL A 116 25.81 15.29 -6.29
C VAL A 116 26.96 15.74 -7.18
N THR A 117 26.65 16.05 -8.43
CA THR A 117 27.63 16.59 -9.40
C THR A 117 27.13 17.86 -10.07
N PRO A 118 28.03 18.75 -10.58
CA PRO A 118 27.61 19.93 -11.34
C PRO A 118 26.71 19.59 -12.52
N GLY A 119 25.60 20.32 -12.66
CA GLY A 119 24.56 20.09 -13.66
C GLY A 119 23.33 19.37 -13.13
N GLU A 120 23.44 18.66 -12.02
CA GLU A 120 22.28 17.99 -11.39
C GLU A 120 21.32 18.98 -10.71
N ARG A 121 20.09 18.54 -10.50
CA ARG A 121 19.04 19.34 -9.88
C ARG A 121 18.80 18.89 -8.46
N VAL A 122 18.55 19.86 -7.60
CA VAL A 122 18.05 19.67 -6.24
C VAL A 122 16.67 20.33 -6.17
N LEU A 123 15.65 19.55 -5.85
CA LEU A 123 14.29 20.03 -5.71
C LEU A 123 13.97 20.24 -4.24
N VAL A 124 13.32 21.35 -3.92
CA VAL A 124 12.93 21.71 -2.54
C VAL A 124 11.42 21.82 -2.46
N ASP A 125 10.84 21.37 -1.35
CA ASP A 125 9.39 21.41 -1.07
C ASP A 125 8.55 20.78 -2.21
N ASP A 126 8.87 19.50 -2.51
CA ASP A 126 8.20 18.70 -3.53
C ASP A 126 8.26 19.34 -4.94
N GLY A 127 9.39 19.99 -5.24
CA GLY A 127 9.66 20.58 -6.55
C GLY A 127 9.17 22.02 -6.74
N LYS A 128 8.63 22.67 -5.71
CA LYS A 128 8.22 24.08 -5.79
C LYS A 128 9.39 25.03 -6.02
N VAL A 129 10.57 24.66 -5.55
CA VAL A 129 11.83 25.36 -5.83
C VAL A 129 12.80 24.39 -6.48
N CYS A 130 13.44 24.81 -7.57
CA CYS A 130 14.42 24.02 -8.28
C CYS A 130 15.77 24.74 -8.26
N LEU A 131 16.77 24.03 -7.72
CA LEU A 131 18.16 24.47 -7.70
C LEU A 131 18.98 23.63 -8.67
N GLN A 132 19.94 24.23 -9.40
CA GLN A 132 20.90 23.51 -10.23
C GLN A 132 22.29 23.62 -9.61
N VAL A 133 22.92 22.48 -9.39
CA VAL A 133 24.30 22.43 -8.88
C VAL A 133 25.25 23.03 -9.90
N THR A 134 26.02 24.01 -9.49
CA THR A 134 27.03 24.69 -10.33
C THR A 134 28.46 24.35 -9.95
N GLY A 135 28.71 23.93 -8.72
CA GLY A 135 30.02 23.53 -8.23
C GLY A 135 29.98 23.00 -6.80
N ILE A 136 31.05 22.33 -6.41
CA ILE A 136 31.20 21.76 -5.05
C ILE A 136 32.59 22.20 -4.55
N ASP A 137 32.62 22.74 -3.34
CA ASP A 137 33.83 23.12 -2.64
C ASP A 137 33.80 22.57 -1.19
N GLY A 138 34.43 21.42 -1.02
CA GLY A 138 34.41 20.69 0.24
C GLY A 138 32.96 20.42 0.70
N PRO A 139 32.53 20.91 1.87
CA PRO A 139 31.19 20.66 2.38
C PRO A 139 30.08 21.54 1.73
N ARG A 140 30.46 22.42 0.80
CA ARG A 140 29.58 23.42 0.20
C ARG A 140 29.20 23.06 -1.23
N ILE A 141 27.91 23.02 -1.50
CA ILE A 141 27.32 22.76 -2.81
C ILE A 141 26.74 24.08 -3.31
N HIS A 142 27.39 24.67 -4.30
CA HIS A 142 26.96 25.89 -4.93
C HIS A 142 25.86 25.61 -5.95
N THR A 143 24.78 26.36 -5.89
CA THR A 143 23.66 26.20 -6.81
C THR A 143 23.17 27.52 -7.37
N THR A 144 22.49 27.44 -8.51
CA THR A 144 21.71 28.55 -9.08
C THR A 144 20.23 28.18 -9.02
N VAL A 145 19.39 29.13 -8.62
CA VAL A 145 17.94 28.97 -8.59
C VAL A 145 17.38 28.95 -10.00
N VAL A 146 16.83 27.82 -10.45
CA VAL A 146 16.18 27.64 -11.75
C VAL A 146 14.71 28.02 -11.68
N GLU A 147 14.02 27.58 -10.61
CA GLU A 147 12.65 27.95 -10.29
C GLU A 147 12.63 28.47 -8.85
N GLY A 148 12.18 29.72 -8.69
CA GLY A 148 12.15 30.41 -7.41
C GLY A 148 10.89 30.11 -6.61
N GLY A 149 10.98 30.37 -5.31
CA GLY A 149 9.88 30.17 -4.36
C GLY A 149 10.34 30.34 -2.92
N ILE A 150 9.40 30.13 -1.98
CA ILE A 150 9.68 30.27 -0.55
C ILE A 150 10.29 28.97 -0.03
N VAL A 151 11.47 29.07 0.60
CA VAL A 151 12.10 28.00 1.37
C VAL A 151 11.99 28.28 2.86
N SER A 152 11.89 27.25 3.68
CA SER A 152 11.74 27.37 5.14
C SER A 152 12.29 26.14 5.86
N ASP A 153 12.23 26.14 7.18
CA ASP A 153 12.71 25.08 8.05
C ASP A 153 12.23 23.70 7.60
N HIS A 154 13.18 22.77 7.57
CA HIS A 154 12.94 21.34 7.40
C HIS A 154 12.21 20.93 6.13
N LYS A 155 12.18 21.77 5.09
CA LYS A 155 11.62 21.41 3.78
C LYS A 155 12.37 20.23 3.18
N GLY A 156 11.63 19.31 2.56
CA GLY A 156 12.20 18.13 1.90
C GLY A 156 13.10 18.52 0.74
N LEU A 157 14.18 17.76 0.58
CA LEU A 157 15.06 17.81 -0.59
C LEU A 157 14.89 16.52 -1.39
N ASN A 158 14.69 16.65 -2.69
CA ASN A 158 14.67 15.56 -3.64
C ASN A 158 15.82 15.73 -4.63
N LEU A 159 16.43 14.63 -5.02
CA LEU A 159 17.61 14.56 -5.88
C LEU A 159 17.31 13.69 -7.09
N PRO A 160 16.57 14.20 -8.11
CA PRO A 160 16.18 13.41 -9.26
C PRO A 160 17.39 12.82 -10.00
N GLY A 161 17.39 11.49 -10.16
CA GLY A 161 18.46 10.79 -10.87
C GLY A 161 19.74 10.55 -10.07
N VAL A 162 19.88 11.12 -8.88
CA VAL A 162 21.08 10.94 -8.03
C VAL A 162 20.96 9.65 -7.22
N ALA A 163 22.01 8.84 -7.26
CA ALA A 163 22.13 7.64 -6.44
C ALA A 163 22.62 8.03 -5.04
N VAL A 164 21.70 8.32 -4.12
CA VAL A 164 22.06 8.68 -2.74
C VAL A 164 22.54 7.47 -1.94
N SER A 165 23.63 7.65 -1.19
CA SER A 165 24.26 6.61 -0.36
C SER A 165 23.61 6.43 1.02
N VAL A 166 22.35 6.83 1.17
CA VAL A 166 21.60 6.73 2.45
C VAL A 166 21.17 5.28 2.70
N PRO A 167 21.27 4.76 3.94
CA PRO A 167 20.69 3.46 4.31
C PRO A 167 19.19 3.42 4.01
N ALA A 168 18.64 2.22 3.75
CA ALA A 168 17.20 2.05 3.53
C ALA A 168 16.36 2.40 4.77
N LEU A 169 16.91 2.20 5.97
CA LEU A 169 16.31 2.57 7.26
C LEU A 169 17.16 3.61 7.98
N SER A 170 16.52 4.65 8.49
CA SER A 170 17.10 5.56 9.48
C SER A 170 16.99 4.97 10.90
N ASP A 171 17.74 5.54 11.87
CA ASP A 171 17.61 5.16 13.28
C ASP A 171 16.17 5.34 13.78
N LYS A 172 15.47 6.37 13.28
CA LYS A 172 14.06 6.60 13.57
C LYS A 172 13.20 5.48 13.02
N ASP A 173 13.43 5.08 11.77
CA ASP A 173 12.66 3.99 11.15
C ASP A 173 12.86 2.66 11.88
N GLU A 174 14.06 2.39 12.37
CA GLU A 174 14.33 1.21 13.20
C GLU A 174 13.52 1.26 14.51
N ALA A 175 13.52 2.40 15.19
CA ALA A 175 12.74 2.59 16.42
C ALA A 175 11.22 2.47 16.15
N ASP A 176 10.72 3.07 15.08
CA ASP A 176 9.33 3.02 14.64
C ASP A 176 8.91 1.59 14.26
N LEU A 177 9.76 0.86 13.55
CA LEU A 177 9.49 -0.53 13.16
C LEU A 177 9.39 -1.43 14.40
N ARG A 178 10.33 -1.33 15.35
CA ARG A 178 10.27 -2.08 16.61
C ARG A 178 9.01 -1.76 17.39
N TRP A 179 8.65 -0.49 17.48
CA TRP A 179 7.41 -0.07 18.12
C TRP A 179 6.18 -0.66 17.42
N ALA A 180 6.09 -0.59 16.09
CA ALA A 180 4.97 -1.14 15.34
C ALA A 180 4.83 -2.66 15.49
N LEU A 181 5.96 -3.39 15.54
CA LEU A 181 5.98 -4.83 15.79
C LEU A 181 5.42 -5.18 17.18
N ARG A 182 5.83 -4.45 18.22
CA ARG A 182 5.40 -4.67 19.61
C ARG A 182 3.94 -4.25 19.84
N THR A 183 3.50 -3.15 19.21
CA THR A 183 2.13 -2.64 19.32
C THR A 183 1.12 -3.57 18.66
N GLY A 184 1.50 -4.28 17.60
CA GLY A 184 0.62 -5.26 16.97
C GLY A 184 0.06 -4.85 15.61
N PHE A 185 0.79 -4.04 14.85
CA PHE A 185 0.45 -3.72 13.46
C PHE A 185 0.42 -4.98 12.58
N ASP A 186 -0.28 -4.90 11.45
CA ASP A 186 -0.50 -6.04 10.55
C ASP A 186 0.42 -6.00 9.33
N ILE A 187 0.80 -4.81 8.85
CA ILE A 187 1.55 -4.56 7.62
C ILE A 187 2.51 -3.40 7.86
N VAL A 188 3.67 -3.42 7.22
CA VAL A 188 4.66 -2.33 7.22
C VAL A 188 4.86 -1.84 5.79
N ALA A 189 4.98 -0.53 5.57
CA ALA A 189 5.43 0.04 4.31
C ALA A 189 6.82 0.67 4.48
N LEU A 190 7.73 0.37 3.55
CA LEU A 190 9.10 0.89 3.52
C LEU A 190 9.22 1.97 2.45
N SER A 191 9.60 3.18 2.86
CA SER A 191 9.80 4.32 1.97
C SER A 191 11.16 4.28 1.27
N PHE A 192 11.25 4.93 0.11
CA PHE A 192 12.47 5.12 -0.68
C PHE A 192 13.20 3.83 -1.06
N VAL A 193 12.47 2.75 -1.30
CA VAL A 193 13.02 1.49 -1.79
C VAL A 193 13.70 1.69 -3.14
N ARG A 194 14.88 1.10 -3.34
CA ARG A 194 15.69 1.17 -4.56
C ARG A 194 15.97 -0.19 -5.16
N SER A 195 15.94 -1.24 -4.34
CA SER A 195 16.21 -2.62 -4.76
C SER A 195 15.50 -3.64 -3.88
N GLY A 196 15.47 -4.91 -4.31
CA GLY A 196 14.94 -6.00 -3.50
C GLY A 196 15.71 -6.26 -2.22
N ARG A 197 16.98 -5.84 -2.14
CA ARG A 197 17.82 -6.03 -0.93
C ARG A 197 17.46 -5.09 0.21
N ASP A 198 16.75 -4.02 -0.06
CA ASP A 198 16.36 -3.04 0.98
C ASP A 198 15.43 -3.67 2.04
N ILE A 199 14.83 -4.82 1.75
CA ILE A 199 14.02 -5.58 2.71
C ILE A 199 14.89 -6.29 3.79
N ASP A 200 16.16 -6.54 3.52
CA ASP A 200 17.01 -7.37 4.39
C ASP A 200 17.17 -6.76 5.78
N ASP A 201 17.35 -5.44 5.87
CA ASP A 201 17.43 -4.73 7.15
C ASP A 201 16.11 -4.77 7.92
N VAL A 202 14.97 -4.65 7.23
CA VAL A 202 13.64 -4.78 7.85
C VAL A 202 13.47 -6.18 8.41
N HIS A 203 13.83 -7.19 7.64
CA HIS A 203 13.76 -8.59 8.04
C HIS A 203 14.66 -8.91 9.23
N ARG A 204 15.88 -8.36 9.26
CA ARG A 204 16.79 -8.51 10.41
C ARG A 204 16.15 -8.01 11.71
N ILE A 205 15.55 -6.82 11.67
CA ILE A 205 14.87 -6.24 12.85
C ILE A 205 13.65 -7.08 13.24
N MET A 206 12.88 -7.54 12.27
CA MET A 206 11.72 -8.42 12.52
C MET A 206 12.12 -9.74 13.16
N ASP A 207 13.26 -10.32 12.76
CA ASP A 207 13.79 -11.53 13.36
C ASP A 207 14.29 -11.33 14.80
N GLU A 208 14.93 -10.18 15.06
CA GLU A 208 15.33 -9.78 16.41
C GLU A 208 14.12 -9.59 17.34
N GLU A 209 12.99 -9.06 16.83
CA GLU A 209 11.73 -8.89 17.58
C GLU A 209 10.87 -10.18 17.59
N GLY A 210 11.27 -11.23 16.86
CA GLY A 210 10.56 -12.51 16.79
C GLY A 210 9.21 -12.46 16.09
N ARG A 211 8.96 -11.43 15.25
CA ARG A 211 7.69 -11.24 14.54
C ARG A 211 7.91 -10.75 13.11
N ARG A 212 7.47 -11.52 12.14
CA ARG A 212 7.47 -11.17 10.72
C ARG A 212 6.11 -10.61 10.31
N LEU A 213 6.10 -9.46 9.62
CA LEU A 213 4.95 -8.84 8.99
C LEU A 213 5.19 -8.72 7.48
N PRO A 214 4.13 -8.70 6.66
CA PRO A 214 4.26 -8.31 5.26
C PRO A 214 4.83 -6.91 5.11
N VAL A 215 5.77 -6.75 4.17
CA VAL A 215 6.43 -5.47 3.87
C VAL A 215 6.01 -5.00 2.48
N ILE A 216 5.47 -3.79 2.41
CA ILE A 216 5.07 -3.11 1.18
C ILE A 216 6.19 -2.17 0.74
N ALA A 217 6.77 -2.39 -0.44
CA ALA A 217 7.76 -1.49 -1.00
C ALA A 217 7.09 -0.25 -1.61
N LYS A 218 7.51 0.95 -1.21
CA LYS A 218 7.05 2.19 -1.83
C LYS A 218 7.91 2.52 -3.04
N ILE A 219 7.26 2.59 -4.20
CA ILE A 219 7.88 2.93 -5.48
C ILE A 219 7.82 4.45 -5.62
N GLU A 220 8.91 5.11 -5.28
CA GLU A 220 9.04 6.56 -5.16
C GLU A 220 10.22 7.11 -5.97
N LYS A 221 11.13 6.24 -6.40
CA LYS A 221 12.38 6.60 -7.05
C LYS A 221 12.51 5.96 -8.43
N PRO A 222 13.17 6.61 -9.40
CA PRO A 222 13.47 6.00 -10.71
C PRO A 222 14.22 4.67 -10.57
N GLN A 223 15.15 4.54 -9.62
CA GLN A 223 15.88 3.30 -9.35
C GLN A 223 14.93 2.14 -8.98
N ALA A 224 13.85 2.43 -8.23
CA ALA A 224 12.83 1.42 -7.93
C ALA A 224 12.05 0.99 -9.18
N VAL A 225 11.84 1.91 -10.13
CA VAL A 225 11.18 1.61 -11.40
C VAL A 225 12.05 0.69 -12.27
N ASP A 226 13.37 0.94 -12.28
CA ASP A 226 14.33 0.11 -13.01
C ASP A 226 14.48 -1.28 -12.39
N ALA A 227 14.47 -1.38 -11.05
CA ALA A 227 14.56 -2.62 -10.28
C ALA A 227 13.20 -3.25 -9.94
N LEU A 228 12.11 -2.88 -10.61
CA LEU A 228 10.75 -3.22 -10.23
C LEU A 228 10.49 -4.73 -10.14
N ASP A 229 11.06 -5.52 -11.06
CA ASP A 229 10.94 -6.98 -11.06
C ASP A 229 11.61 -7.60 -9.82
N ASP A 230 12.79 -7.13 -9.44
CA ASP A 230 13.53 -7.55 -8.26
C ASP A 230 12.79 -7.16 -6.96
N ILE A 231 12.29 -5.93 -6.88
CA ILE A 231 11.50 -5.45 -5.74
C ILE A 231 10.22 -6.26 -5.59
N VAL A 232 9.46 -6.48 -6.67
CA VAL A 232 8.23 -7.29 -6.61
C VAL A 232 8.53 -8.74 -6.24
N ALA A 233 9.69 -9.28 -6.60
CA ALA A 233 10.10 -10.62 -6.16
C ALA A 233 10.37 -10.68 -4.65
N ALA A 234 11.07 -9.70 -4.10
CA ALA A 234 11.54 -9.69 -2.72
C ALA A 234 10.46 -9.27 -1.70
N PHE A 235 9.68 -8.24 -2.00
CA PHE A 235 8.68 -7.67 -1.09
C PHE A 235 7.33 -8.39 -1.16
N ASP A 236 6.48 -8.23 -0.14
CA ASP A 236 5.15 -8.86 -0.07
C ASP A 236 4.06 -8.11 -0.82
N GLY A 237 4.31 -6.87 -1.19
CA GLY A 237 3.45 -6.01 -2.00
C GLY A 237 4.15 -4.72 -2.36
N ILE A 238 3.49 -3.85 -3.13
CA ILE A 238 4.04 -2.56 -3.54
C ILE A 238 3.01 -1.44 -3.36
N MET A 239 3.52 -0.22 -3.20
CA MET A 239 2.72 1.02 -3.21
C MET A 239 3.31 1.96 -4.27
N VAL A 240 2.53 2.34 -5.26
CA VAL A 240 2.91 3.36 -6.24
C VAL A 240 2.61 4.73 -5.63
N ALA A 241 3.64 5.37 -5.08
CA ALA A 241 3.55 6.68 -4.42
C ALA A 241 3.77 7.78 -5.46
N ARG A 242 2.70 8.13 -6.19
CA ARG A 242 2.76 8.97 -7.40
C ARG A 242 3.24 10.38 -7.14
N GLY A 243 2.96 10.92 -5.93
CA GLY A 243 3.43 12.25 -5.54
C GLY A 243 4.96 12.32 -5.52
N ASP A 244 5.61 11.47 -4.74
CA ASP A 244 7.08 11.41 -4.66
C ASP A 244 7.70 10.99 -5.99
N LEU A 245 7.11 10.01 -6.67
CA LEU A 245 7.59 9.55 -7.97
C LEU A 245 7.53 10.65 -9.04
N GLY A 246 6.48 11.48 -9.05
CA GLY A 246 6.31 12.59 -10.00
C GLY A 246 7.23 13.78 -9.73
N VAL A 247 7.85 13.85 -8.54
CA VAL A 247 8.92 14.80 -8.23
C VAL A 247 10.27 14.29 -8.77
N GLU A 248 10.46 12.97 -8.75
CA GLU A 248 11.74 12.32 -9.07
C GLU A 248 11.87 11.95 -10.56
N MET A 249 10.79 11.91 -11.32
CA MET A 249 10.79 11.56 -12.75
C MET A 249 9.79 12.41 -13.55
N PRO A 250 9.89 12.44 -14.90
CA PRO A 250 8.93 13.16 -15.74
C PRO A 250 7.49 12.73 -15.46
N LEU A 251 6.61 13.71 -15.20
CA LEU A 251 5.25 13.48 -14.76
C LEU A 251 4.43 12.61 -15.74
N GLU A 252 4.67 12.76 -17.03
CA GLU A 252 4.01 11.99 -18.09
C GLU A 252 4.37 10.49 -18.08
N GLN A 253 5.43 10.10 -17.39
CA GLN A 253 5.83 8.70 -17.26
C GLN A 253 5.15 8.01 -16.07
N VAL A 254 4.70 8.76 -15.07
CA VAL A 254 4.10 8.21 -13.85
C VAL A 254 2.91 7.28 -14.13
N PRO A 255 1.93 7.63 -15.02
CA PRO A 255 0.82 6.74 -15.35
C PRO A 255 1.28 5.42 -16.02
N ILE A 256 2.35 5.45 -16.81
CA ILE A 256 2.90 4.27 -17.48
C ILE A 256 3.55 3.34 -16.45
N VAL A 257 4.32 3.91 -15.51
CA VAL A 257 4.91 3.16 -14.40
C VAL A 257 3.83 2.54 -13.52
N GLN A 258 2.75 3.28 -13.20
CA GLN A 258 1.62 2.76 -12.45
C GLN A 258 1.03 1.50 -13.10
N LYS A 259 0.73 1.54 -14.40
CA LYS A 259 0.17 0.40 -15.14
C LYS A 259 1.11 -0.80 -15.16
N ARG A 260 2.41 -0.56 -15.37
CA ARG A 260 3.45 -1.60 -15.33
C ARG A 260 3.53 -2.23 -13.94
N ALA A 261 3.57 -1.42 -12.89
CA ALA A 261 3.66 -1.87 -11.50
C ALA A 261 2.44 -2.72 -11.09
N ILE A 262 1.22 -2.26 -11.40
CA ILE A 262 -0.02 -3.00 -11.15
C ILE A 262 0.01 -4.36 -11.87
N THR A 263 0.34 -4.37 -13.15
CA THR A 263 0.40 -5.59 -13.95
C THR A 263 1.40 -6.59 -13.36
N LEU A 264 2.59 -6.12 -12.97
CA LEU A 264 3.65 -6.98 -12.44
C LEU A 264 3.28 -7.53 -11.06
N ALA A 265 2.73 -6.71 -10.16
CA ALA A 265 2.28 -7.14 -8.85
C ALA A 265 1.18 -8.22 -8.96
N ARG A 266 0.16 -8.00 -9.81
CA ARG A 266 -0.89 -9.00 -10.08
C ARG A 266 -0.32 -10.32 -10.59
N ARG A 267 0.67 -10.27 -11.51
CA ARG A 267 1.36 -11.48 -12.02
C ARG A 267 1.97 -12.31 -10.91
N ASN A 268 2.48 -11.65 -9.88
CA ASN A 268 3.14 -12.28 -8.75
C ASN A 268 2.19 -12.57 -7.56
N ALA A 269 0.87 -12.35 -7.72
CA ALA A 269 -0.13 -12.48 -6.67
C ALA A 269 0.22 -11.65 -5.41
N LYS A 270 0.76 -10.44 -5.62
CA LYS A 270 1.15 -9.49 -4.57
C LYS A 270 0.23 -8.27 -4.64
N PRO A 271 -0.25 -7.75 -3.50
CA PRO A 271 -1.12 -6.59 -3.49
C PRO A 271 -0.38 -5.34 -3.97
N VAL A 272 -1.12 -4.46 -4.64
CA VAL A 272 -0.64 -3.16 -5.08
C VAL A 272 -1.58 -2.05 -4.63
N ILE A 273 -1.00 -1.01 -4.02
CA ILE A 273 -1.69 0.21 -3.58
C ILE A 273 -1.35 1.31 -4.57
N VAL A 274 -2.35 2.01 -5.10
CA VAL A 274 -2.15 3.29 -5.81
C VAL A 274 -2.40 4.42 -4.84
N ALA A 275 -1.40 5.29 -4.68
CA ALA A 275 -1.36 6.27 -3.61
C ALA A 275 -1.09 7.69 -4.10
N THR A 276 -1.45 8.65 -3.28
CA THR A 276 -1.26 10.09 -3.36
C THR A 276 -2.10 10.80 -4.42
N GLN A 277 -2.65 11.93 -4.04
CA GLN A 277 -3.45 12.83 -4.89
C GLN A 277 -4.62 12.13 -5.62
N MET A 278 -5.30 11.21 -4.94
CA MET A 278 -6.43 10.49 -5.52
C MET A 278 -7.69 11.37 -5.57
N LEU A 279 -8.02 12.02 -4.46
CA LEU A 279 -9.13 12.96 -4.30
C LEU A 279 -8.65 14.24 -3.58
N ASP A 280 -7.49 14.76 -3.95
CA ASP A 280 -6.75 15.82 -3.25
C ASP A 280 -7.60 17.09 -3.02
N SER A 281 -8.43 17.45 -4.00
CA SER A 281 -9.34 18.60 -3.86
C SER A 281 -10.35 18.44 -2.72
N MET A 282 -10.63 17.19 -2.28
CA MET A 282 -11.52 16.92 -1.15
C MET A 282 -10.88 17.17 0.23
N ILE A 283 -9.62 17.57 0.29
CA ILE A 283 -9.04 18.17 1.49
C ILE A 283 -9.86 19.40 1.89
N ASP A 284 -10.20 20.26 0.93
CA ASP A 284 -10.89 21.52 1.16
C ASP A 284 -12.33 21.58 0.62
N HIS A 285 -12.70 20.66 -0.28
CA HIS A 285 -14.00 20.66 -0.96
C HIS A 285 -14.78 19.39 -0.70
N SER A 286 -16.11 19.47 -0.62
CA SER A 286 -16.99 18.32 -0.38
C SER A 286 -17.17 17.40 -1.60
N ARG A 287 -16.61 17.75 -2.74
CA ARG A 287 -16.69 16.97 -4.00
C ARG A 287 -15.35 17.00 -4.74
N PRO A 288 -14.96 15.90 -5.37
CA PRO A 288 -13.76 15.86 -6.17
C PRO A 288 -13.96 16.53 -7.53
N THR A 289 -12.86 16.80 -8.21
CA THR A 289 -12.87 17.15 -9.63
C THR A 289 -13.20 15.93 -10.50
N ARG A 290 -13.60 16.19 -11.75
CA ARG A 290 -13.81 15.12 -12.73
C ARG A 290 -12.53 14.37 -13.08
N ALA A 291 -11.40 15.07 -13.08
CA ALA A 291 -10.09 14.46 -13.32
C ALA A 291 -9.71 13.46 -12.22
N GLU A 292 -9.94 13.79 -10.95
CA GLU A 292 -9.70 12.91 -9.82
C GLU A 292 -10.62 11.67 -9.83
N ALA A 293 -11.91 11.87 -10.13
CA ALA A 293 -12.84 10.75 -10.27
C ALA A 293 -12.42 9.80 -11.41
N SER A 294 -11.94 10.35 -12.54
CA SER A 294 -11.38 9.57 -13.65
C SER A 294 -10.11 8.84 -13.24
N ASP A 295 -9.24 9.47 -12.46
CA ASP A 295 -7.98 8.89 -12.01
C ASP A 295 -8.21 7.69 -11.08
N VAL A 296 -9.10 7.81 -10.10
CA VAL A 296 -9.52 6.68 -9.24
C VAL A 296 -10.10 5.55 -10.08
N ALA A 297 -11.03 5.84 -10.98
CA ALA A 297 -11.64 4.84 -11.86
C ALA A 297 -10.58 4.11 -12.71
N ASN A 298 -9.61 4.85 -13.29
CA ASN A 298 -8.52 4.26 -14.05
C ASN A 298 -7.64 3.33 -13.22
N ALA A 299 -7.29 3.69 -11.98
CA ALA A 299 -6.53 2.82 -11.10
C ALA A 299 -7.25 1.49 -10.83
N VAL A 300 -8.58 1.53 -10.66
CA VAL A 300 -9.42 0.33 -10.49
C VAL A 300 -9.46 -0.49 -11.77
N ILE A 301 -9.67 0.13 -12.93
CA ILE A 301 -9.68 -0.51 -14.26
C ILE A 301 -8.31 -1.12 -14.58
N ASP A 302 -7.22 -0.49 -14.17
CA ASP A 302 -5.87 -1.07 -14.29
C ASP A 302 -5.69 -2.34 -13.44
N GLY A 303 -6.57 -2.56 -12.45
CA GLY A 303 -6.61 -3.75 -11.60
C GLY A 303 -5.84 -3.65 -10.31
N THR A 304 -5.74 -2.45 -9.71
CA THR A 304 -5.14 -2.27 -8.38
C THR A 304 -5.88 -3.06 -7.31
N ASP A 305 -5.18 -3.44 -6.24
CA ASP A 305 -5.82 -4.05 -5.06
C ASP A 305 -6.43 -3.00 -4.14
N ALA A 306 -5.78 -1.85 -4.01
CA ALA A 306 -6.23 -0.77 -3.15
C ALA A 306 -5.92 0.61 -3.71
N VAL A 307 -6.74 1.58 -3.32
CA VAL A 307 -6.54 3.01 -3.52
C VAL A 307 -6.38 3.69 -2.17
N MET A 308 -5.51 4.69 -2.07
CA MET A 308 -5.16 5.31 -0.80
C MET A 308 -5.55 6.78 -0.74
N LEU A 309 -6.14 7.18 0.38
CA LEU A 309 -6.39 8.55 0.79
C LEU A 309 -5.31 8.98 1.80
N SER A 310 -4.67 10.11 1.55
CA SER A 310 -3.58 10.67 2.36
C SER A 310 -4.07 11.88 3.18
N GLY A 311 -3.78 13.09 2.72
CA GLY A 311 -4.22 14.35 3.31
C GLY A 311 -5.74 14.46 3.40
N GLU A 312 -6.43 13.88 2.43
CA GLU A 312 -7.89 13.88 2.29
C GLU A 312 -8.60 13.36 3.54
N THR A 313 -8.01 12.36 4.21
CA THR A 313 -8.56 11.81 5.46
C THR A 313 -7.80 12.28 6.70
N SER A 314 -6.48 12.47 6.63
CA SER A 314 -5.68 12.79 7.82
C SER A 314 -5.85 14.22 8.33
N VAL A 315 -6.04 15.20 7.43
CA VAL A 315 -6.15 16.64 7.75
C VAL A 315 -7.30 17.33 7.02
N GLY A 316 -7.95 16.64 6.07
CA GLY A 316 -9.03 17.20 5.27
C GLY A 316 -10.27 17.59 6.07
N LYS A 317 -11.09 18.47 5.52
CA LYS A 317 -12.33 18.95 6.14
C LYS A 317 -13.48 17.94 6.02
N TYR A 318 -13.38 16.98 5.09
CA TYR A 318 -14.46 16.05 4.71
C TYR A 318 -14.01 14.58 4.69
N PRO A 319 -13.34 14.05 5.75
CA PRO A 319 -12.73 12.73 5.70
C PRO A 319 -13.71 11.59 5.40
N VAL A 320 -14.87 11.57 6.05
CA VAL A 320 -15.88 10.51 5.88
C VAL A 320 -16.54 10.58 4.50
N GLU A 321 -16.88 11.78 4.04
CA GLU A 321 -17.44 12.00 2.70
C GLU A 321 -16.46 11.60 1.60
N THR A 322 -15.17 11.79 1.84
CA THR A 322 -14.11 11.39 0.90
C THR A 322 -14.05 9.88 0.77
N VAL A 323 -14.10 9.13 1.88
CA VAL A 323 -14.15 7.66 1.85
C VAL A 323 -15.41 7.17 1.13
N ARG A 324 -16.59 7.75 1.42
CA ARG A 324 -17.84 7.42 0.73
C ARG A 324 -17.78 7.71 -0.77
N THR A 325 -17.16 8.82 -1.15
CA THR A 325 -16.98 9.20 -2.55
C THR A 325 -16.04 8.24 -3.25
N MET A 326 -14.91 7.92 -2.63
CA MET A 326 -13.98 6.90 -3.12
C MET A 326 -14.68 5.57 -3.34
N ALA A 327 -15.46 5.09 -2.36
CA ALA A 327 -16.20 3.84 -2.44
C ALA A 327 -17.17 3.83 -3.64
N LYS A 328 -17.92 4.92 -3.86
CA LYS A 328 -18.85 5.03 -5.01
C LYS A 328 -18.14 5.01 -6.35
N ILE A 329 -17.00 5.69 -6.48
CA ILE A 329 -16.22 5.67 -7.74
C ILE A 329 -15.67 4.27 -8.00
N VAL A 330 -15.13 3.63 -6.97
CA VAL A 330 -14.62 2.25 -7.06
C VAL A 330 -15.73 1.29 -7.48
N GLU A 331 -16.89 1.32 -6.82
CA GLU A 331 -18.03 0.46 -7.14
C GLU A 331 -18.52 0.64 -8.58
N ALA A 332 -18.63 1.89 -9.05
CA ALA A 332 -19.04 2.17 -10.43
C ALA A 332 -18.01 1.66 -11.46
N ALA A 333 -16.71 1.84 -11.20
CA ALA A 333 -15.65 1.34 -12.07
C ALA A 333 -15.62 -0.21 -12.08
N GLU A 334 -15.83 -0.84 -10.94
CA GLU A 334 -15.88 -2.30 -10.82
C GLU A 334 -17.10 -2.91 -11.52
N GLU A 335 -18.25 -2.28 -11.46
CA GLU A 335 -19.46 -2.73 -12.15
C GLU A 335 -19.20 -2.82 -13.66
N ASP A 336 -18.56 -1.80 -14.25
CA ASP A 336 -18.15 -1.80 -15.66
C ASP A 336 -17.11 -2.88 -15.97
N VAL A 337 -16.07 -2.99 -15.14
CA VAL A 337 -15.02 -4.00 -15.30
C VAL A 337 -15.56 -5.43 -15.21
N LEU A 338 -16.48 -5.69 -14.28
CA LEU A 338 -17.07 -7.02 -14.11
C LEU A 338 -18.04 -7.38 -15.25
N ALA A 339 -18.67 -6.37 -15.87
CA ALA A 339 -19.55 -6.58 -17.02
C ALA A 339 -18.77 -6.84 -18.32
N HIS A 340 -17.62 -6.18 -18.53
CA HIS A 340 -16.86 -6.21 -19.77
C HIS A 340 -15.56 -7.02 -19.69
N GLY A 341 -15.13 -7.40 -18.49
CA GLY A 341 -13.87 -8.09 -18.22
C GLY A 341 -12.67 -7.14 -18.13
N LEU A 342 -11.70 -7.50 -17.28
CA LEU A 342 -10.37 -6.88 -17.31
C LEU A 342 -9.60 -7.40 -18.53
N PRO A 343 -8.64 -6.62 -19.05
CA PRO A 343 -7.70 -7.14 -20.03
C PRO A 343 -7.10 -8.46 -19.51
N PRO A 344 -7.16 -9.54 -20.30
CA PRO A 344 -6.64 -10.83 -19.85
C PRO A 344 -5.15 -10.67 -19.51
N LEU A 345 -4.73 -11.29 -18.44
CA LEU A 345 -3.32 -11.45 -18.15
C LEU A 345 -2.72 -12.20 -19.37
N THR A 346 -1.85 -11.54 -20.14
CA THR A 346 -1.30 -12.07 -21.39
C THR A 346 -0.56 -13.41 -21.21
N GLU A 347 -0.27 -14.15 -22.29
CA GLU A 347 0.36 -15.50 -22.26
C GLU A 347 1.66 -15.61 -21.45
N HIS A 348 2.38 -14.51 -21.21
CA HIS A 348 3.54 -14.44 -20.32
C HIS A 348 3.20 -14.69 -18.85
N ASN A 349 1.92 -14.83 -18.50
CA ASN A 349 1.37 -14.95 -17.14
C ASN A 349 1.02 -16.38 -16.76
N LYS A 350 1.57 -17.37 -17.44
CA LYS A 350 1.35 -18.77 -17.05
C LYS A 350 1.81 -18.97 -15.60
N PRO A 351 0.97 -19.58 -14.76
CA PRO A 351 1.34 -19.89 -13.40
C PRO A 351 2.57 -20.82 -13.41
N ARG A 352 3.68 -20.35 -12.84
CA ARG A 352 4.93 -21.15 -12.77
C ARG A 352 5.00 -22.06 -11.55
N THR A 353 3.98 -21.98 -10.69
CA THR A 353 3.92 -22.76 -9.44
C THR A 353 2.68 -23.63 -9.41
N GLN A 354 2.77 -24.74 -8.70
CA GLN A 354 1.65 -25.65 -8.48
C GLN A 354 0.42 -24.91 -7.92
N GLY A 355 0.60 -24.13 -6.85
CA GLY A 355 -0.50 -23.36 -6.25
C GLY A 355 -1.11 -22.32 -7.20
N GLY A 356 -0.29 -21.74 -8.09
CA GLY A 356 -0.80 -20.84 -9.14
C GLY A 356 -1.65 -21.57 -10.18
N ALA A 357 -1.25 -22.78 -10.57
CA ALA A 357 -2.03 -23.60 -11.52
C ALA A 357 -3.36 -24.06 -10.90
N VAL A 358 -3.32 -24.49 -9.64
CA VAL A 358 -4.51 -24.91 -8.89
C VAL A 358 -5.50 -23.74 -8.71
N ALA A 359 -5.00 -22.56 -8.32
CA ALA A 359 -5.84 -21.37 -8.18
C ALA A 359 -6.49 -20.93 -9.51
N ARG A 360 -5.75 -21.06 -10.63
CA ARG A 360 -6.32 -20.80 -11.96
C ARG A 360 -7.43 -21.79 -12.29
N ALA A 361 -7.18 -23.08 -12.13
CA ALA A 361 -8.16 -24.11 -12.37
C ALA A 361 -9.43 -23.90 -11.52
N ALA A 362 -9.28 -23.54 -10.24
CA ALA A 362 -10.41 -23.25 -9.37
C ALA A 362 -11.27 -22.08 -9.87
N ALA A 363 -10.65 -20.99 -10.32
CA ALA A 363 -11.36 -19.84 -10.89
C ALA A 363 -12.10 -20.20 -12.18
N GLU A 364 -11.44 -20.96 -13.10
CA GLU A 364 -12.03 -21.43 -14.37
C GLU A 364 -13.18 -22.43 -14.13
N ILE A 365 -13.03 -23.36 -13.18
CA ILE A 365 -14.10 -24.29 -12.78
C ILE A 365 -15.29 -23.52 -12.20
N GLY A 366 -15.03 -22.54 -11.33
CA GLY A 366 -16.07 -21.72 -10.75
C GLY A 366 -16.88 -20.96 -11.79
N ASP A 367 -16.19 -20.36 -12.76
CA ASP A 367 -16.82 -19.63 -13.85
C ASP A 367 -17.67 -20.57 -14.74
N PHE A 368 -17.12 -21.73 -15.11
CA PHE A 368 -17.81 -22.72 -15.94
C PHE A 368 -19.07 -23.28 -15.27
N LEU A 369 -19.03 -23.50 -13.95
CA LEU A 369 -20.15 -24.05 -13.19
C LEU A 369 -21.12 -22.98 -12.67
N GLY A 370 -20.83 -21.68 -12.85
CA GLY A 370 -21.61 -20.60 -12.27
C GLY A 370 -21.59 -20.63 -10.74
N ALA A 371 -20.45 -20.96 -10.14
CA ALA A 371 -20.30 -21.08 -8.69
C ALA A 371 -20.66 -19.77 -7.98
N ARG A 372 -21.35 -19.90 -6.84
CA ARG A 372 -21.77 -18.74 -6.04
C ARG A 372 -20.59 -18.06 -5.34
N PHE A 373 -19.60 -18.85 -4.90
CA PHE A 373 -18.38 -18.38 -4.26
C PHE A 373 -17.17 -19.22 -4.66
N LEU A 374 -16.00 -18.55 -4.74
CA LEU A 374 -14.71 -19.19 -4.58
C LEU A 374 -14.35 -19.15 -3.10
N VAL A 375 -13.88 -20.26 -2.55
CA VAL A 375 -13.52 -20.38 -1.14
C VAL A 375 -12.05 -20.76 -1.05
N ALA A 376 -11.26 -20.01 -0.29
CA ALA A 376 -9.85 -20.27 -0.02
C ALA A 376 -9.65 -20.60 1.45
N PHE A 377 -9.16 -21.80 1.77
CA PHE A 377 -8.57 -22.08 3.08
C PHE A 377 -7.09 -21.70 3.05
N THR A 378 -6.68 -20.85 3.99
CA THR A 378 -5.33 -20.29 3.98
C THR A 378 -4.83 -19.94 5.38
N GLN A 379 -3.58 -20.27 5.69
CA GLN A 379 -2.93 -19.81 6.92
C GLN A 379 -2.18 -18.50 6.72
N SER A 380 -1.44 -18.35 5.61
CA SER A 380 -0.61 -17.19 5.30
C SER A 380 -1.26 -16.18 4.34
N GLY A 381 -2.48 -16.46 3.86
CA GLY A 381 -3.14 -15.65 2.83
C GLY A 381 -2.74 -15.98 1.38
N ASP A 382 -1.75 -16.83 1.14
CA ASP A 382 -1.19 -17.09 -0.20
C ASP A 382 -2.25 -17.64 -1.17
N THR A 383 -3.03 -18.63 -0.77
CA THR A 383 -4.11 -19.21 -1.60
C THR A 383 -5.13 -18.14 -2.01
N ALA A 384 -5.55 -17.29 -1.08
CA ALA A 384 -6.50 -16.20 -1.35
C ALA A 384 -5.90 -15.16 -2.33
N ARG A 385 -4.64 -14.74 -2.15
CA ARG A 385 -3.97 -13.82 -3.08
C ARG A 385 -3.80 -14.42 -4.47
N ARG A 386 -3.51 -15.73 -4.56
CA ARG A 386 -3.42 -16.42 -5.87
C ARG A 386 -4.75 -16.50 -6.61
N LEU A 387 -5.86 -16.70 -5.91
CA LEU A 387 -7.21 -16.63 -6.51
C LEU A 387 -7.57 -15.19 -6.89
N SER A 388 -7.35 -14.23 -6.00
CA SER A 388 -7.67 -12.83 -6.20
C SER A 388 -7.05 -12.24 -7.46
N ARG A 389 -5.81 -12.61 -7.83
CA ARG A 389 -5.12 -12.05 -9.01
C ARG A 389 -5.86 -12.25 -10.33
N TYR A 390 -6.73 -13.26 -10.42
CA TYR A 390 -7.53 -13.53 -11.62
C TYR A 390 -8.70 -12.58 -11.78
N ARG A 391 -9.05 -11.83 -10.72
CA ARG A 391 -10.17 -10.86 -10.73
C ARG A 391 -11.46 -11.49 -11.22
N SER A 392 -11.74 -12.73 -10.79
CA SER A 392 -12.96 -13.44 -11.13
C SER A 392 -14.20 -12.62 -10.72
N PRO A 393 -15.27 -12.63 -11.53
CA PRO A 393 -16.56 -12.04 -11.13
C PRO A 393 -17.19 -12.74 -9.92
N ILE A 394 -16.79 -13.98 -9.63
CA ILE A 394 -17.27 -14.75 -8.48
C ILE A 394 -16.63 -14.18 -7.19
N PRO A 395 -17.44 -13.88 -6.15
CA PRO A 395 -16.91 -13.41 -4.88
C PRO A 395 -15.97 -14.43 -4.24
N LEU A 396 -14.86 -13.94 -3.64
CA LEU A 396 -13.85 -14.77 -3.01
C LEU A 396 -13.92 -14.67 -1.49
N LEU A 397 -14.13 -15.80 -0.83
CA LEU A 397 -14.18 -15.95 0.62
C LEU A 397 -12.88 -16.63 1.09
N ALA A 398 -12.20 -16.06 2.06
CA ALA A 398 -11.02 -16.65 2.67
C ALA A 398 -11.28 -17.07 4.11
N PHE A 399 -11.08 -18.35 4.40
CA PHE A 399 -11.18 -18.94 5.73
C PHE A 399 -9.75 -19.10 6.30
N THR A 400 -9.53 -18.55 7.47
CA THR A 400 -8.22 -18.62 8.14
C THR A 400 -8.40 -18.79 9.65
N PRO A 401 -7.55 -19.60 10.31
CA PRO A 401 -7.50 -19.64 11.77
C PRO A 401 -6.65 -18.50 12.36
N GLU A 402 -5.93 -17.74 11.51
CA GLU A 402 -4.94 -16.75 11.93
C GLU A 402 -5.52 -15.33 11.90
N PRO A 403 -5.69 -14.66 13.08
CA PRO A 403 -6.22 -13.30 13.13
C PRO A 403 -5.37 -12.28 12.34
N ALA A 404 -4.04 -12.45 12.34
CA ALA A 404 -3.13 -11.60 11.59
C ALA A 404 -3.37 -11.72 10.08
N THR A 405 -3.52 -12.93 9.57
CA THR A 405 -3.81 -13.18 8.15
C THR A 405 -5.16 -12.59 7.75
N ARG A 406 -6.17 -12.68 8.62
CA ARG A 406 -7.46 -12.02 8.41
C ARG A 406 -7.29 -10.53 8.18
N SER A 407 -6.54 -9.85 9.04
CA SER A 407 -6.27 -8.40 8.94
C SER A 407 -5.44 -8.05 7.71
N GLN A 408 -4.42 -8.84 7.38
CA GLN A 408 -3.53 -8.62 6.23
C GLN A 408 -4.26 -8.77 4.89
N LEU A 409 -5.20 -9.70 4.79
CA LEU A 409 -5.98 -9.94 3.58
C LEU A 409 -6.95 -8.80 3.24
N ASN A 410 -7.20 -7.87 4.18
CA ASN A 410 -7.97 -6.65 3.88
C ASN A 410 -7.27 -5.72 2.88
N LEU A 411 -6.02 -5.96 2.53
CA LEU A 411 -5.32 -5.29 1.45
C LEU A 411 -5.49 -6.00 0.10
N THR A 412 -6.11 -7.17 0.06
CA THR A 412 -6.23 -7.99 -1.15
C THR A 412 -7.57 -7.79 -1.83
N TRP A 413 -7.56 -7.52 -3.14
CA TRP A 413 -8.76 -7.28 -3.94
C TRP A 413 -9.79 -8.40 -3.83
N GLY A 414 -11.04 -8.04 -3.60
CA GLY A 414 -12.21 -8.93 -3.64
C GLY A 414 -12.28 -9.98 -2.55
N VAL A 415 -11.30 -10.03 -1.65
CA VAL A 415 -11.30 -11.02 -0.55
C VAL A 415 -12.18 -10.55 0.60
N GLU A 416 -13.10 -11.39 1.01
CA GLU A 416 -13.82 -11.30 2.28
C GLU A 416 -13.30 -12.39 3.21
N THR A 417 -12.95 -12.04 4.44
CA THR A 417 -12.24 -12.95 5.35
C THR A 417 -13.11 -13.44 6.49
N PHE A 418 -13.03 -14.74 6.77
CA PHE A 418 -13.67 -15.39 7.90
C PHE A 418 -12.63 -15.98 8.83
N LEU A 419 -12.74 -15.66 10.12
CA LEU A 419 -11.95 -16.31 11.15
C LEU A 419 -12.69 -17.57 11.57
N GLY A 420 -12.06 -18.73 11.38
CA GLY A 420 -12.61 -20.03 11.73
C GLY A 420 -11.62 -20.88 12.51
N PRO A 421 -12.05 -22.00 13.11
CA PRO A 421 -11.13 -22.93 13.75
C PRO A 421 -10.20 -23.58 12.73
N HIS A 422 -9.08 -24.13 13.20
CA HIS A 422 -8.21 -24.92 12.36
C HIS A 422 -8.96 -26.17 11.84
N ALA A 423 -8.91 -26.40 10.54
CA ALA A 423 -9.49 -27.58 9.92
C ALA A 423 -8.43 -28.66 9.76
N ASP A 424 -8.63 -29.82 10.37
CA ASP A 424 -7.68 -30.94 10.35
C ASP A 424 -7.84 -31.86 9.13
N SER A 425 -8.94 -31.74 8.42
CA SER A 425 -9.25 -32.53 7.22
C SER A 425 -10.00 -31.71 6.17
N THR A 426 -10.07 -32.24 4.96
CA THR A 426 -10.87 -31.66 3.87
C THR A 426 -12.37 -31.67 4.19
N ASP A 427 -12.86 -32.67 4.92
CA ASP A 427 -14.25 -32.76 5.31
C ASP A 427 -14.59 -31.73 6.39
N ALA A 428 -13.70 -31.50 7.37
CA ALA A 428 -13.84 -30.40 8.31
C ALA A 428 -13.86 -29.02 7.63
N MET A 429 -13.16 -28.83 6.50
CA MET A 429 -13.24 -27.60 5.71
C MET A 429 -14.62 -27.44 5.08
N VAL A 430 -15.20 -28.51 4.55
CA VAL A 430 -16.55 -28.51 3.96
C VAL A 430 -17.59 -28.19 5.02
N ASP A 431 -17.53 -28.84 6.17
CA ASP A 431 -18.45 -28.61 7.30
C ASP A 431 -18.41 -27.14 7.74
N GLN A 432 -17.23 -26.53 7.84
CA GLN A 432 -17.08 -25.10 8.17
C GLN A 432 -17.73 -24.20 7.10
N VAL A 433 -17.57 -24.52 5.83
CA VAL A 433 -18.16 -23.76 4.72
C VAL A 433 -19.67 -23.83 4.79
N ASP A 434 -20.22 -25.03 4.94
CA ASP A 434 -21.67 -25.26 5.04
C ASP A 434 -22.26 -24.52 6.25
N GLU A 435 -21.68 -24.72 7.44
CA GLU A 435 -22.16 -24.09 8.65
C GLU A 435 -22.18 -22.55 8.51
N LEU A 436 -21.05 -21.95 8.11
CA LEU A 436 -20.94 -20.50 8.07
C LEU A 436 -21.78 -19.88 6.95
N LEU A 437 -21.78 -20.44 5.75
CA LEU A 437 -22.50 -19.86 4.62
C LEU A 437 -24.01 -20.01 4.75
N LEU A 438 -24.50 -21.11 5.33
CA LEU A 438 -25.92 -21.29 5.65
C LEU A 438 -26.34 -20.40 6.81
N ARG A 439 -25.56 -20.37 7.90
CA ARG A 439 -25.79 -19.55 9.09
C ARG A 439 -25.93 -18.07 8.80
N TYR A 440 -25.03 -17.54 7.93
CA TYR A 440 -25.05 -16.13 7.54
C TYR A 440 -25.98 -15.85 6.34
N GLY A 441 -26.71 -16.83 5.85
CA GLY A 441 -27.66 -16.68 4.74
C GLY A 441 -26.98 -16.31 3.41
N ARG A 442 -25.68 -16.64 3.26
CA ARG A 442 -24.89 -16.34 2.05
C ARG A 442 -25.17 -17.36 0.94
N CYS A 443 -25.46 -18.60 1.31
CA CYS A 443 -25.84 -19.70 0.42
C CYS A 443 -27.14 -20.34 0.84
N ARG A 444 -27.75 -21.07 -0.10
CA ARG A 444 -28.86 -22.00 0.10
C ARG A 444 -28.35 -23.43 -0.16
N LYS A 445 -29.07 -24.43 0.36
CA LYS A 445 -28.76 -25.83 0.02
C LYS A 445 -28.84 -26.03 -1.49
N GLY A 446 -27.80 -26.72 -2.02
CA GLY A 446 -27.61 -26.96 -3.45
C GLY A 446 -26.85 -25.87 -4.20
N ASP A 447 -26.54 -24.70 -3.57
CA ASP A 447 -25.66 -23.71 -4.20
C ASP A 447 -24.24 -24.31 -4.36
N THR A 448 -23.64 -24.09 -5.53
CA THR A 448 -22.29 -24.59 -5.83
C THR A 448 -21.22 -23.61 -5.34
N VAL A 449 -20.19 -24.11 -4.69
CA VAL A 449 -18.98 -23.39 -4.33
C VAL A 449 -17.73 -24.17 -4.78
N VAL A 450 -16.64 -23.45 -5.02
CA VAL A 450 -15.34 -24.07 -5.36
C VAL A 450 -14.35 -23.81 -4.24
N ILE A 451 -13.98 -24.85 -3.52
CA ILE A 451 -13.06 -24.80 -2.38
C ILE A 451 -11.63 -25.06 -2.87
N THR A 452 -10.70 -24.21 -2.47
CA THR A 452 -9.26 -24.32 -2.77
C THR A 452 -8.47 -24.32 -1.47
N ALA A 453 -7.62 -25.31 -1.30
CA ALA A 453 -6.87 -25.52 -0.06
C ALA A 453 -5.50 -26.15 -0.29
N GLY A 454 -4.70 -26.23 0.77
CA GLY A 454 -3.55 -27.13 0.87
C GLY A 454 -3.95 -28.45 1.53
N SER A 455 -3.50 -29.57 0.98
CA SER A 455 -3.64 -30.90 1.58
C SER A 455 -2.24 -31.55 1.73
N PRO A 456 -1.80 -32.01 2.93
CA PRO A 456 -2.57 -31.95 4.17
C PRO A 456 -2.77 -30.53 4.68
N PRO A 457 -3.86 -30.28 5.45
CA PRO A 457 -4.11 -28.99 6.08
C PRO A 457 -2.96 -28.53 6.97
N GLY A 458 -2.82 -27.22 7.17
CA GLY A 458 -1.83 -26.66 8.09
C GLY A 458 -0.43 -26.46 7.52
N VAL A 459 -0.16 -26.86 6.28
CA VAL A 459 1.13 -26.64 5.61
C VAL A 459 1.06 -25.38 4.74
N SER A 460 1.75 -24.32 5.17
CA SER A 460 1.80 -23.07 4.42
C SER A 460 2.41 -23.25 3.03
N GLY A 461 1.81 -22.64 1.99
CA GLY A 461 2.29 -22.73 0.60
C GLY A 461 1.94 -24.02 -0.14
N SER A 462 1.20 -24.95 0.46
CA SER A 462 0.85 -26.26 -0.10
C SER A 462 -0.43 -26.27 -0.96
N THR A 463 -0.87 -25.14 -1.51
CA THR A 463 -2.09 -25.08 -2.34
C THR A 463 -2.06 -26.12 -3.47
N ASN A 464 -2.81 -27.22 -3.32
CA ASN A 464 -2.76 -28.39 -4.21
C ASN A 464 -4.13 -29.08 -4.40
N LEU A 465 -5.21 -28.56 -3.77
CA LEU A 465 -6.55 -29.14 -3.80
C LEU A 465 -7.57 -28.15 -4.36
N VAL A 466 -8.41 -28.63 -5.26
CA VAL A 466 -9.66 -27.99 -5.68
C VAL A 466 -10.80 -28.99 -5.47
N ARG A 467 -11.88 -28.55 -4.81
CA ARG A 467 -13.09 -29.33 -4.60
C ARG A 467 -14.30 -28.51 -5.02
N VAL A 468 -15.12 -29.07 -5.89
CA VAL A 468 -16.48 -28.58 -6.15
C VAL A 468 -17.38 -29.14 -5.05
N HIS A 469 -18.15 -28.28 -4.39
CA HIS A 469 -19.03 -28.69 -3.32
C HIS A 469 -20.41 -28.04 -3.48
N HIS A 470 -21.47 -28.80 -3.21
CA HIS A 470 -22.84 -28.34 -3.14
C HIS A 470 -23.25 -28.16 -1.68
N ILE A 471 -23.59 -26.94 -1.30
CA ILE A 471 -23.87 -26.55 0.08
C ILE A 471 -24.98 -27.42 0.69
N GLY A 472 -24.69 -28.07 1.83
CA GLY A 472 -25.63 -28.88 2.61
C GLY A 472 -26.02 -30.21 1.97
N GLU A 473 -25.24 -30.71 1.01
CA GLU A 473 -25.35 -32.08 0.50
C GLU A 473 -24.25 -32.94 1.17
N ASP A 474 -24.68 -34.08 1.72
CA ASP A 474 -23.74 -35.09 2.21
C ASP A 474 -23.01 -35.71 1.02
N ASP A 475 -21.65 -35.74 1.08
CA ASP A 475 -20.79 -36.35 0.06
C ASP A 475 -20.90 -37.89 0.05
N THR A 476 -22.11 -38.45 -0.04
CA THR A 476 -22.29 -39.86 -0.33
C THR A 476 -22.17 -40.06 -1.84
N PRO A 477 -21.16 -40.83 -2.32
CA PRO A 477 -21.04 -41.14 -3.73
C PRO A 477 -22.30 -41.86 -4.21
N HIS A 478 -22.94 -41.29 -5.21
CA HIS A 478 -24.01 -41.95 -5.98
C HIS A 478 -23.41 -43.00 -6.91
#